data_2f3d0be15ecd3b771501ebbca16d2b69
#
_entry.id   2f3d0be15ecd3b771501ebbca16d2b69
#
_cell.length_a   1.000
_cell.length_b   1.000
_cell.length_c   1.000
_cell.angle_alpha   90.00
_cell.angle_beta   90.00
_cell.angle_gamma   90.00
#
_symmetry.space_group_name_H-M   'P 1'
#
loop_
_entity.id
_entity.type
_entity.pdbx_description
1 polymer ?
#
loop_
_entity_poly.entity_id
_entity_poly.type
_entity_poly.pdbx_seq_one_letter_code
_entity_poly.pdbx_strand_id
1 'polypeptide(L)'
;MPEILRPGVPLSRVPTLPIAYFPPVEYFAVLARYSSVYVEACENYQKQSYRNRCHIYAENGVQALSFPVRHVGGSFRIPITEIEVDYSTPWVRKTERCIDTAYMSSPFFEYYRDPLFAILDSCPRTLWELDMKLIGFFIAKIGLKTELVPTTSFDPSPLEIHPKKANTILQDYGLDRPYYQVFSSKHGFIPNLSVLDLLFNEGPESICCLL
;
A
#
# COMPACT_ATOMS: atom_id res chain seq x y z
N MET A 1 -14.06 -19.99 15.18
CA MET A 1 -14.59 -18.67 15.52
C MET A 1 -15.33 -18.15 14.31
N PRO A 2 -16.56 -17.64 14.45
CA PRO A 2 -17.38 -17.31 13.28
C PRO A 2 -16.80 -16.09 12.54
N GLU A 3 -16.84 -16.18 11.21
CA GLU A 3 -16.62 -15.09 10.27
C GLU A 3 -17.51 -13.89 10.67
N ILE A 4 -16.90 -12.75 10.90
CA ILE A 4 -17.67 -11.50 11.11
C ILE A 4 -18.09 -11.01 9.72
N LEU A 5 -19.20 -11.58 9.24
CA LEU A 5 -19.89 -11.15 8.04
C LEU A 5 -20.63 -9.83 8.32
N ARG A 6 -20.21 -8.74 7.66
CA ARG A 6 -21.04 -7.54 7.52
C ARG A 6 -21.69 -7.51 6.14
N PRO A 7 -22.96 -7.08 6.01
CA PRO A 7 -23.71 -7.18 4.76
C PRO A 7 -23.19 -6.18 3.72
N GLY A 8 -23.04 -6.61 2.48
CA GLY A 8 -22.89 -5.73 1.33
C GLY A 8 -22.01 -6.18 0.16
N VAL A 9 -21.12 -7.14 0.34
CA VAL A 9 -20.31 -7.66 -0.78
C VAL A 9 -20.53 -9.15 -0.95
N PRO A 10 -20.89 -9.62 -2.14
CA PRO A 10 -21.00 -11.06 -2.39
C PRO A 10 -19.63 -11.72 -2.28
N LEU A 11 -19.41 -12.51 -1.22
CA LEU A 11 -18.20 -13.30 -0.96
C LEU A 11 -18.00 -14.47 -1.93
N SER A 12 -18.37 -14.34 -3.20
CA SER A 12 -18.34 -15.44 -4.13
C SER A 12 -16.94 -15.74 -4.71
N ARG A 13 -15.96 -14.84 -4.53
CA ARG A 13 -14.59 -15.02 -5.03
C ARG A 13 -13.59 -14.29 -4.15
N VAL A 14 -12.49 -14.98 -3.78
CA VAL A 14 -11.31 -14.33 -3.17
C VAL A 14 -10.77 -13.29 -4.14
N PRO A 15 -10.60 -12.01 -3.73
CA PRO A 15 -10.16 -10.96 -4.65
C PRO A 15 -8.71 -11.16 -5.06
N THR A 16 -8.40 -10.74 -6.28
CA THR A 16 -7.05 -10.56 -6.77
C THR A 16 -6.71 -9.07 -6.71
N LEU A 17 -5.63 -8.72 -6.02
CA LEU A 17 -5.13 -7.34 -5.90
C LEU A 17 -3.86 -7.15 -6.74
N PRO A 18 -3.64 -5.98 -7.34
CA PRO A 18 -2.34 -5.67 -7.92
C PRO A 18 -1.28 -5.55 -6.83
N ILE A 19 -0.02 -5.83 -7.14
CA ILE A 19 1.09 -5.47 -6.25
C ILE A 19 1.19 -3.94 -6.12
N ALA A 20 1.53 -3.42 -4.93
CA ALA A 20 1.56 -1.97 -4.71
C ALA A 20 2.59 -1.54 -3.67
N TYR A 21 3.25 -0.42 -3.97
CA TYR A 21 4.22 0.27 -3.13
C TYR A 21 3.50 1.14 -2.10
N PHE A 22 3.72 0.86 -0.80
CA PHE A 22 3.01 1.56 0.27
C PHE A 22 1.52 1.74 -0.05
N PRO A 23 0.76 0.63 -0.17
CA PRO A 23 -0.59 0.66 -0.71
C PRO A 23 -1.52 1.64 0.01
N PRO A 24 -2.58 2.13 -0.64
CA PRO A 24 -3.57 3.00 -0.01
C PRO A 24 -4.40 2.26 1.05
N VAL A 25 -5.08 3.01 1.91
CA VAL A 25 -5.93 2.46 3.00
C VAL A 25 -6.98 1.47 2.47
N GLU A 26 -7.58 1.75 1.31
CA GLU A 26 -8.56 0.84 0.68
C GLU A 26 -8.01 -0.56 0.39
N TYR A 27 -6.73 -0.67 0.05
CA TYR A 27 -6.05 -1.95 -0.15
C TYR A 27 -6.08 -2.79 1.12
N PHE A 28 -5.74 -2.18 2.25
CA PHE A 28 -5.76 -2.83 3.55
C PHE A 28 -7.17 -3.07 4.09
N ALA A 29 -8.13 -2.24 3.72
CA ALA A 29 -9.54 -2.49 3.98
C ALA A 29 -10.04 -3.77 3.29
N VAL A 30 -9.55 -4.07 2.09
CA VAL A 30 -9.81 -5.35 1.44
C VAL A 30 -9.10 -6.49 2.19
N LEU A 31 -7.79 -6.35 2.46
CA LEU A 31 -7.04 -7.39 3.19
C LEU A 31 -7.71 -7.77 4.52
N ALA A 32 -8.20 -6.78 5.28
CA ALA A 32 -8.83 -7.01 6.59
C ALA A 32 -10.09 -7.90 6.55
N ARG A 33 -10.67 -8.12 5.38
CA ARG A 33 -11.93 -8.89 5.22
C ARG A 33 -11.75 -10.33 4.76
N TYR A 34 -10.53 -10.71 4.35
CA TYR A 34 -10.26 -12.04 3.82
C TYR A 34 -9.12 -12.70 4.57
N SER A 35 -9.23 -14.00 4.83
CA SER A 35 -8.14 -14.79 5.40
C SER A 35 -7.00 -15.05 4.41
N SER A 36 -7.28 -14.96 3.12
CA SER A 36 -6.30 -14.99 2.04
C SER A 36 -6.73 -14.09 0.89
N VAL A 37 -5.77 -13.49 0.19
CA VAL A 37 -6.00 -12.62 -0.97
C VAL A 37 -4.96 -12.97 -2.02
N TYR A 38 -5.38 -13.05 -3.27
CA TYR A 38 -4.45 -13.22 -4.38
C TYR A 38 -3.75 -11.90 -4.70
N VAL A 39 -2.43 -11.96 -4.96
CA VAL A 39 -1.65 -10.84 -5.49
C VAL A 39 -1.23 -11.17 -6.91
N GLU A 40 -1.57 -10.31 -7.86
CA GLU A 40 -1.35 -10.54 -9.29
C GLU A 40 0.15 -10.53 -9.63
N ALA A 41 0.69 -11.72 -9.91
CA ALA A 41 2.09 -11.94 -10.24
C ALA A 41 2.34 -12.13 -11.75
N CYS A 42 1.27 -12.39 -12.51
CA CYS A 42 1.37 -12.72 -13.95
C CYS A 42 1.07 -11.52 -14.86
N GLU A 43 0.81 -10.34 -14.30
CA GLU A 43 0.63 -9.13 -15.08
C GLU A 43 1.95 -8.54 -15.59
N ASN A 44 1.85 -7.65 -16.57
CA ASN A 44 2.97 -6.82 -16.99
C ASN A 44 3.01 -5.51 -16.20
N TYR A 45 4.22 -4.97 -16.00
CA TYR A 45 4.40 -3.69 -15.31
C TYR A 45 3.60 -2.56 -15.95
N GLN A 46 2.85 -1.82 -15.12
CA GLN A 46 2.06 -0.65 -15.53
C GLN A 46 2.65 0.63 -14.94
N LYS A 47 3.04 1.56 -15.82
CA LYS A 47 3.55 2.89 -15.41
C LYS A 47 2.46 3.72 -14.77
N GLN A 48 2.85 4.64 -13.88
CA GLN A 48 1.96 5.61 -13.24
C GLN A 48 0.84 4.95 -12.41
N SER A 49 1.09 3.80 -11.85
CA SER A 49 0.20 3.05 -10.95
C SER A 49 0.77 2.99 -9.54
N TYR A 50 0.05 2.39 -8.60
CA TYR A 50 0.56 2.15 -7.25
C TYR A 50 1.72 1.16 -7.17
N ARG A 51 2.10 0.48 -8.26
CA ARG A 51 3.19 -0.51 -8.28
C ARG A 51 4.55 0.06 -7.90
N ASN A 52 4.81 1.33 -8.19
CA ASN A 52 6.02 2.03 -7.77
C ASN A 52 5.77 3.45 -7.28
N ARG A 53 4.55 3.75 -6.84
CA ARG A 53 4.13 5.06 -6.36
C ARG A 53 3.16 4.92 -5.20
N CYS A 54 3.23 5.87 -4.25
CA CYS A 54 2.21 6.06 -3.23
C CYS A 54 1.91 7.53 -3.02
N HIS A 55 0.88 7.83 -2.25
CA HIS A 55 0.51 9.19 -1.85
C HIS A 55 0.56 9.30 -0.32
N ILE A 56 1.31 10.28 0.19
CA ILE A 56 1.42 10.58 1.61
C ILE A 56 0.86 11.97 1.91
N TYR A 57 0.58 12.24 3.18
CA TYR A 57 0.20 13.57 3.64
C TYR A 57 1.44 14.34 4.07
N ALA A 58 1.81 15.36 3.33
CA ALA A 58 2.90 16.25 3.66
C ALA A 58 2.37 17.64 4.05
N GLU A 59 3.24 18.52 4.54
CA GLU A 59 2.89 19.86 4.98
C GLU A 59 2.11 20.69 3.93
N ASN A 60 2.36 20.47 2.65
CA ASN A 60 1.70 21.17 1.54
C ASN A 60 0.55 20.37 0.91
N GLY A 61 0.00 19.37 1.61
CA GLY A 61 -1.05 18.49 1.12
C GLY A 61 -0.54 17.16 0.61
N VAL A 62 -1.21 16.58 -0.38
CA VAL A 62 -0.83 15.26 -0.92
C VAL A 62 0.50 15.33 -1.66
N GLN A 63 1.44 14.48 -1.26
CA GLN A 63 2.72 14.30 -1.92
C GLN A 63 2.85 12.88 -2.47
N ALA A 64 3.24 12.77 -3.75
CA ALA A 64 3.55 11.48 -4.34
C ALA A 64 5.01 11.09 -4.03
N LEU A 65 5.21 9.87 -3.54
CA LEU A 65 6.51 9.21 -3.48
C LEU A 65 6.57 8.14 -4.56
N SER A 66 7.73 7.98 -5.18
CA SER A 66 7.94 6.93 -6.17
C SER A 66 9.41 6.53 -6.22
N PHE A 67 9.65 5.28 -6.58
CA PHE A 67 11.00 4.79 -6.85
C PHE A 67 11.18 4.46 -8.33
N PRO A 68 12.41 4.61 -8.86
CA PRO A 68 12.73 4.28 -10.23
C PRO A 68 12.88 2.77 -10.43
N VAL A 69 12.48 2.30 -11.61
CA VAL A 69 12.69 0.92 -12.05
C VAL A 69 13.59 0.91 -13.29
N ARG A 70 14.38 -0.14 -13.46
CA ARG A 70 15.22 -0.32 -14.63
C ARG A 70 14.37 -0.62 -15.86
N HIS A 71 14.60 0.16 -16.89
CA HIS A 71 14.03 -0.12 -18.21
C HIS A 71 14.98 -1.03 -18.99
N VAL A 72 14.62 -2.27 -19.15
CA VAL A 72 15.29 -3.16 -20.11
C VAL A 72 14.77 -2.76 -21.50
N GLY A 73 15.68 -2.32 -22.37
CA GLY A 73 15.37 -1.63 -23.62
C GLY A 73 14.32 -2.32 -24.47
N GLY A 74 13.32 -1.56 -24.91
CA GLY A 74 12.41 -1.88 -26.01
C GLY A 74 11.26 -2.84 -25.74
N SER A 75 11.19 -3.49 -24.58
CA SER A 75 10.15 -4.46 -24.27
C SER A 75 9.03 -3.85 -23.44
N PHE A 76 7.85 -3.72 -24.04
CA PHE A 76 6.63 -3.21 -23.38
C PHE A 76 5.93 -4.25 -22.48
N ARG A 77 6.50 -5.47 -22.34
CA ARG A 77 5.86 -6.58 -21.63
C ARG A 77 6.87 -7.30 -20.75
N ILE A 78 7.28 -6.62 -19.68
CA ILE A 78 8.11 -7.26 -18.65
C ILE A 78 7.17 -7.73 -17.54
N PRO A 79 7.20 -9.01 -17.13
CA PRO A 79 6.45 -9.50 -15.98
C PRO A 79 6.73 -8.65 -14.74
N ILE A 80 5.70 -8.38 -13.95
CA ILE A 80 5.81 -7.54 -12.76
C ILE A 80 6.85 -8.09 -11.76
N THR A 81 7.01 -9.39 -11.71
CA THR A 81 7.96 -10.09 -10.84
C THR A 81 9.43 -9.93 -11.26
N GLU A 82 9.68 -9.54 -12.51
CA GLU A 82 11.04 -9.39 -13.07
C GLU A 82 11.50 -7.93 -13.14
N ILE A 83 10.64 -6.98 -12.80
CA ILE A 83 10.98 -5.56 -12.79
C ILE A 83 12.05 -5.28 -11.73
N GLU A 84 13.25 -4.89 -12.14
CA GLU A 84 14.32 -4.52 -11.23
C GLU A 84 14.18 -3.08 -10.73
N VAL A 85 14.47 -2.88 -9.45
CA VAL A 85 14.55 -1.54 -8.84
C VAL A 85 15.86 -0.88 -9.27
N ASP A 86 15.80 0.39 -9.63
CA ASP A 86 17.01 1.15 -10.01
C ASP A 86 17.57 1.92 -8.81
N TYR A 87 18.68 1.44 -8.26
CA TYR A 87 19.40 2.08 -7.14
C TYR A 87 20.52 3.03 -7.60
N SER A 88 20.59 3.40 -8.88
CA SER A 88 21.59 4.36 -9.40
C SER A 88 21.38 5.78 -8.84
N THR A 89 20.17 6.08 -8.35
CA THR A 89 19.86 7.35 -7.70
C THR A 89 19.58 7.14 -6.20
N PRO A 90 19.81 8.13 -5.33
CA PRO A 90 19.61 7.99 -3.89
C PRO A 90 18.12 8.12 -3.48
N TRP A 91 17.23 7.43 -4.19
CA TRP A 91 15.79 7.52 -3.96
C TRP A 91 15.36 6.97 -2.58
N VAL A 92 16.05 5.96 -2.05
CA VAL A 92 15.80 5.43 -0.71
C VAL A 92 15.91 6.54 0.31
N ARG A 93 17.08 7.19 0.41
CA ARG A 93 17.31 8.31 1.34
C ARG A 93 16.35 9.47 1.13
N LYS A 94 15.97 9.73 -0.13
CA LYS A 94 14.99 10.77 -0.44
C LYS A 94 13.61 10.40 0.08
N THR A 95 13.18 9.16 -0.10
CA THR A 95 11.92 8.62 0.43
C THR A 95 11.89 8.69 1.95
N GLU A 96 12.94 8.23 2.63
CA GLU A 96 13.07 8.27 4.08
C GLU A 96 12.94 9.70 4.61
N ARG A 97 13.66 10.67 4.04
CA ARG A 97 13.55 12.08 4.43
C ARG A 97 12.14 12.64 4.21
N CYS A 98 11.48 12.26 3.14
CA CYS A 98 10.09 12.68 2.90
C CYS A 98 9.14 12.10 3.97
N ILE A 99 9.33 10.82 4.33
CA ILE A 99 8.56 10.16 5.38
C ILE A 99 8.88 10.78 6.76
N ASP A 100 10.15 11.00 7.09
CA ASP A 100 10.56 11.69 8.31
C ASP A 100 9.86 13.06 8.42
N THR A 101 9.96 13.88 7.38
CA THR A 101 9.37 15.23 7.37
C THR A 101 7.85 15.21 7.49
N ALA A 102 7.20 14.22 6.88
CA ALA A 102 5.74 14.12 6.88
C ALA A 102 5.17 13.59 8.21
N TYR A 103 5.90 12.68 8.88
CA TYR A 103 5.32 11.89 9.97
C TYR A 103 6.09 11.95 11.30
N MET A 104 7.20 12.70 11.41
CA MET A 104 7.95 12.82 12.68
C MET A 104 7.08 13.30 13.85
N SER A 105 6.00 14.00 13.62
CA SER A 105 5.05 14.46 14.64
C SER A 105 3.86 13.51 14.83
N SER A 106 3.81 12.39 14.13
CA SER A 106 2.75 11.39 14.30
C SER A 106 2.99 10.55 15.56
N PRO A 107 1.95 10.21 16.32
CA PRO A 107 2.08 9.57 17.63
C PRO A 107 2.85 8.25 17.65
N PHE A 108 2.78 7.49 16.56
CA PHE A 108 3.39 6.16 16.48
C PHE A 108 4.58 6.08 15.52
N PHE A 109 5.06 7.22 14.98
CA PHE A 109 6.13 7.26 14.00
C PHE A 109 7.41 6.55 14.47
N GLU A 110 7.89 6.88 15.67
CA GLU A 110 9.13 6.33 16.23
C GLU A 110 9.09 4.79 16.37
N TYR A 111 7.90 4.20 16.64
CA TYR A 111 7.76 2.75 16.82
C TYR A 111 7.92 1.96 15.52
N TYR A 112 7.56 2.56 14.38
CA TYR A 112 7.51 1.84 13.10
C TYR A 112 8.56 2.30 12.10
N ARG A 113 9.18 3.45 12.32
CA ARG A 113 10.16 4.07 11.43
C ARG A 113 11.34 3.14 11.10
N ASP A 114 12.09 2.77 12.13
CA ASP A 114 13.35 2.04 11.93
C ASP A 114 13.16 0.65 11.28
N PRO A 115 12.20 -0.18 11.72
CA PRO A 115 11.97 -1.45 11.02
C PRO A 115 11.41 -1.28 9.60
N LEU A 116 10.69 -0.19 9.29
CA LEU A 116 10.25 0.12 7.94
C LEU A 116 11.44 0.51 7.06
N PHE A 117 12.31 1.42 7.55
CA PHE A 117 13.48 1.88 6.81
C PHE A 117 14.49 0.76 6.57
N ALA A 118 14.64 -0.18 7.50
CA ALA A 118 15.46 -1.38 7.30
C ALA A 118 15.03 -2.22 6.07
N ILE A 119 13.72 -2.21 5.71
CA ILE A 119 13.25 -2.85 4.48
C ILE A 119 13.75 -2.10 3.25
N LEU A 120 13.68 -0.78 3.23
CA LEU A 120 14.18 0.06 2.13
C LEU A 120 15.70 -0.07 1.97
N ASP A 121 16.44 -0.01 3.09
CA ASP A 121 17.89 -0.15 3.14
C ASP A 121 18.40 -1.54 2.74
N SER A 122 17.55 -2.58 2.86
CA SER A 122 17.89 -3.93 2.39
C SER A 122 18.02 -4.03 0.87
N CYS A 123 17.63 -2.97 0.15
CA CYS A 123 17.74 -2.85 -1.31
C CYS A 123 17.24 -4.10 -2.06
N PRO A 124 15.98 -4.52 -1.91
CA PRO A 124 15.43 -5.67 -2.64
C PRO A 124 15.64 -5.52 -4.14
N ARG A 125 16.03 -6.61 -4.81
CA ARG A 125 16.40 -6.54 -6.22
C ARG A 125 15.26 -6.16 -7.12
N THR A 126 14.06 -6.74 -6.89
CA THR A 126 12.88 -6.52 -7.73
C THR A 126 11.84 -5.67 -7.05
N LEU A 127 11.01 -5.02 -7.85
CA LEU A 127 9.82 -4.31 -7.38
C LEU A 127 8.92 -5.26 -6.58
N TRP A 128 8.73 -6.48 -7.08
CA TRP A 128 7.92 -7.50 -6.41
C TRP A 128 8.42 -7.81 -5.00
N GLU A 129 9.72 -8.05 -4.84
CA GLU A 129 10.33 -8.33 -3.53
C GLU A 129 10.17 -7.16 -2.56
N LEU A 130 10.39 -5.94 -3.04
CA LEU A 130 10.24 -4.73 -2.23
C LEU A 130 8.80 -4.58 -1.74
N ASP A 131 7.84 -4.61 -2.64
CA ASP A 131 6.44 -4.36 -2.31
C ASP A 131 5.84 -5.48 -1.45
N MET A 132 6.17 -6.75 -1.73
CA MET A 132 5.74 -7.87 -0.88
C MET A 132 6.28 -7.76 0.55
N LYS A 133 7.54 -7.35 0.74
CA LYS A 133 8.11 -7.09 2.07
C LYS A 133 7.38 -5.94 2.77
N LEU A 134 7.09 -4.85 2.06
CA LEU A 134 6.37 -3.70 2.62
C LEU A 134 4.93 -4.06 3.00
N ILE A 135 4.18 -4.73 2.13
CA ILE A 135 2.82 -5.17 2.43
C ILE A 135 2.82 -6.13 3.63
N GLY A 136 3.73 -7.10 3.65
CA GLY A 136 3.89 -8.03 4.77
C GLY A 136 4.22 -7.32 6.10
N PHE A 137 5.05 -6.28 6.06
CA PHE A 137 5.33 -5.44 7.23
C PHE A 137 4.04 -4.80 7.77
N PHE A 138 3.23 -4.17 6.94
CA PHE A 138 1.99 -3.54 7.37
C PHE A 138 0.97 -4.55 7.87
N ILE A 139 0.80 -5.69 7.20
CA ILE A 139 -0.06 -6.79 7.67
C ILE A 139 0.31 -7.17 9.10
N ALA A 140 1.62 -7.38 9.36
CA ALA A 140 2.11 -7.77 10.68
C ALA A 140 1.93 -6.66 11.73
N LYS A 141 2.21 -5.38 11.37
CA LYS A 141 2.15 -4.26 12.32
C LYS A 141 0.72 -3.81 12.64
N ILE A 142 -0.20 -3.93 11.71
CA ILE A 142 -1.64 -3.68 11.92
C ILE A 142 -2.30 -4.88 12.65
N GLY A 143 -1.67 -6.06 12.61
CA GLY A 143 -2.20 -7.27 13.23
C GLY A 143 -3.23 -8.01 12.36
N LEU A 144 -3.21 -7.82 11.04
CA LEU A 144 -4.02 -8.60 10.11
C LEU A 144 -3.53 -10.03 10.02
N LYS A 145 -4.45 -10.96 9.74
CA LYS A 145 -4.14 -12.40 9.62
C LYS A 145 -4.25 -12.89 8.16
N THR A 146 -4.30 -11.98 7.23
CA THR A 146 -4.49 -12.26 5.82
C THR A 146 -3.22 -12.82 5.20
N GLU A 147 -3.33 -13.94 4.50
CA GLU A 147 -2.26 -14.51 3.70
C GLU A 147 -2.25 -13.91 2.29
N LEU A 148 -1.07 -13.56 1.79
CA LEU A 148 -0.89 -13.10 0.42
C LEU A 148 -0.46 -14.27 -0.45
N VAL A 149 -1.26 -14.60 -1.47
CA VAL A 149 -1.01 -15.72 -2.37
C VAL A 149 -0.72 -15.18 -3.78
N PRO A 150 0.51 -15.31 -4.32
CA PRO A 150 0.79 -14.92 -5.69
C PRO A 150 -0.07 -15.71 -6.69
N THR A 151 -0.58 -15.06 -7.72
CA THR A 151 -1.29 -15.76 -8.81
C THR A 151 -0.31 -16.61 -9.62
N THR A 152 -0.82 -17.73 -10.15
CA THR A 152 -0.06 -18.61 -11.06
C THR A 152 -0.49 -18.45 -12.52
N SER A 153 -1.55 -17.69 -12.76
CA SER A 153 -2.06 -17.30 -14.07
C SER A 153 -2.66 -15.90 -14.00
N PHE A 154 -2.63 -15.19 -15.12
CA PHE A 154 -3.17 -13.83 -15.20
C PHE A 154 -4.66 -13.80 -14.89
N ASP A 155 -5.06 -12.92 -13.97
CA ASP A 155 -6.47 -12.62 -13.69
C ASP A 155 -6.93 -11.47 -14.59
N PRO A 156 -7.88 -11.67 -15.52
CA PRO A 156 -8.38 -10.62 -16.40
C PRO A 156 -9.27 -9.59 -15.68
N SER A 157 -9.66 -9.86 -14.43
CA SER A 157 -10.59 -9.04 -13.66
C SER A 157 -10.12 -8.87 -12.21
N PRO A 158 -8.89 -8.36 -11.99
CA PRO A 158 -8.43 -8.04 -10.64
C PRO A 158 -9.25 -6.89 -10.05
N LEU A 159 -9.32 -6.80 -8.73
CA LEU A 159 -9.89 -5.64 -8.08
C LEU A 159 -9.03 -4.41 -8.38
N GLU A 160 -9.60 -3.45 -9.09
CA GLU A 160 -8.84 -2.33 -9.60
C GLU A 160 -8.61 -1.27 -8.51
N ILE A 161 -7.38 -1.18 -8.02
CA ILE A 161 -6.89 -0.12 -7.13
C ILE A 161 -5.83 0.68 -7.89
N HIS A 162 -6.20 1.93 -8.29
CA HIS A 162 -5.36 2.72 -9.17
C HIS A 162 -5.43 4.22 -8.82
N PRO A 163 -4.28 4.97 -8.78
CA PRO A 163 -4.25 6.36 -8.31
C PRO A 163 -5.05 7.35 -9.17
N LYS A 164 -5.42 6.97 -10.38
CA LYS A 164 -6.17 7.82 -11.32
C LYS A 164 -7.63 7.39 -11.49
N LYS A 165 -8.06 6.32 -10.82
CA LYS A 165 -9.43 5.80 -10.93
C LYS A 165 -10.06 5.83 -9.54
N ALA A 166 -11.14 6.59 -9.42
CA ALA A 166 -11.95 6.57 -8.23
C ALA A 166 -12.63 5.19 -8.12
N ASN A 167 -12.72 4.66 -6.90
CA ASN A 167 -13.51 3.51 -6.56
C ASN A 167 -14.34 3.80 -5.31
N THR A 168 -15.22 2.90 -4.94
CA THR A 168 -16.13 3.05 -3.82
C THR A 168 -15.80 2.13 -2.65
N ILE A 169 -14.64 1.47 -2.65
CA ILE A 169 -14.28 0.43 -1.68
C ILE A 169 -14.46 0.89 -0.24
N LEU A 170 -13.92 2.07 0.12
CA LEU A 170 -14.06 2.57 1.48
C LEU A 170 -15.51 2.91 1.83
N GLN A 171 -16.28 3.46 0.90
CA GLN A 171 -17.70 3.78 1.08
C GLN A 171 -18.53 2.50 1.21
N ASP A 172 -18.31 1.53 0.31
CA ASP A 172 -19.02 0.25 0.33
C ASP A 172 -18.77 -0.54 1.62
N TYR A 173 -17.61 -0.32 2.22
CA TYR A 173 -17.24 -0.93 3.49
C TYR A 173 -17.62 -0.07 4.71
N GLY A 174 -18.14 1.14 4.51
CA GLY A 174 -18.48 2.08 5.60
C GLY A 174 -17.27 2.61 6.35
N LEU A 175 -16.13 2.71 5.67
CA LEU A 175 -14.82 3.11 6.21
C LEU A 175 -14.39 4.52 5.78
N ASP A 176 -15.30 5.34 5.33
CA ASP A 176 -15.09 6.73 4.94
C ASP A 176 -14.99 7.69 6.15
N ARG A 177 -14.77 7.14 7.35
CA ARG A 177 -14.66 7.92 8.59
C ARG A 177 -13.27 8.56 8.70
N PRO A 178 -13.21 9.85 9.12
CA PRO A 178 -11.94 10.49 9.41
C PRO A 178 -11.21 9.81 10.59
N TYR A 179 -9.90 9.64 10.45
CA TYR A 179 -8.97 9.34 11.53
C TYR A 179 -8.00 10.51 11.71
N TYR A 180 -7.21 10.51 12.77
CA TYR A 180 -6.26 11.59 13.02
C TYR A 180 -5.20 11.66 11.91
N GLN A 181 -4.92 12.87 11.41
CA GLN A 181 -3.85 13.16 10.46
C GLN A 181 -3.13 14.44 10.89
N VAL A 182 -1.79 14.43 10.91
CA VAL A 182 -0.95 15.54 11.42
C VAL A 182 -1.32 16.89 10.80
N PHE A 183 -1.62 16.92 9.51
CA PHE A 183 -1.90 18.16 8.79
C PHE A 183 -3.39 18.45 8.58
N SER A 184 -4.28 17.69 9.23
CA SER A 184 -5.74 17.86 9.05
C SER A 184 -6.26 19.23 9.46
N SER A 185 -5.58 19.90 10.41
CA SER A 185 -5.91 21.29 10.79
C SER A 185 -5.65 22.30 9.66
N LYS A 186 -4.73 21.99 8.73
CA LYS A 186 -4.32 22.88 7.64
C LYS A 186 -5.08 22.63 6.34
N HIS A 187 -5.35 21.38 6.02
CA HIS A 187 -5.92 20.98 4.72
C HIS A 187 -7.17 20.10 4.83
N GLY A 188 -7.66 19.85 6.05
CA GLY A 188 -8.76 18.90 6.28
C GLY A 188 -8.33 17.45 6.24
N PHE A 189 -9.27 16.54 6.39
CA PHE A 189 -9.04 15.10 6.26
C PHE A 189 -8.90 14.72 4.78
N ILE A 190 -7.85 13.97 4.46
CA ILE A 190 -7.61 13.44 3.10
C ILE A 190 -7.75 11.93 3.17
N PRO A 191 -8.82 11.36 2.58
CA PRO A 191 -9.05 9.92 2.60
C PRO A 191 -8.08 9.16 1.69
N ASN A 192 -7.97 7.86 1.94
CA ASN A 192 -7.32 6.89 1.05
C ASN A 192 -5.86 7.21 0.68
N LEU A 193 -5.12 7.82 1.57
CA LEU A 193 -3.67 7.94 1.46
C LEU A 193 -3.00 6.58 1.64
N SER A 194 -1.68 6.53 1.48
CA SER A 194 -0.88 5.36 1.83
C SER A 194 -1.18 4.90 3.26
N VAL A 195 -1.15 3.59 3.48
CA VAL A 195 -1.26 2.98 4.81
C VAL A 195 -0.20 3.49 5.80
N LEU A 196 0.89 4.11 5.33
CA LEU A 196 1.85 4.85 6.17
C LEU A 196 1.14 5.89 7.03
N ASP A 197 0.23 6.67 6.41
CA ASP A 197 -0.52 7.71 7.10
C ASP A 197 -1.39 7.12 8.20
N LEU A 198 -2.09 6.03 7.93
CA LEU A 198 -2.91 5.34 8.90
C LEU A 198 -2.06 4.76 10.05
N LEU A 199 -1.01 4.00 9.73
CA LEU A 199 -0.20 3.31 10.74
C LEU A 199 0.54 4.28 11.66
N PHE A 200 1.12 5.34 11.12
CA PHE A 200 1.87 6.31 11.92
C PHE A 200 0.97 7.18 12.82
N ASN A 201 -0.28 7.39 12.43
CA ASN A 201 -1.20 8.20 13.22
C ASN A 201 -2.05 7.38 14.20
N GLU A 202 -2.51 6.17 13.82
CA GLU A 202 -3.41 5.34 14.64
C GLU A 202 -2.70 4.13 15.30
N GLY A 203 -1.50 3.79 14.84
CA GLY A 203 -0.71 2.70 15.41
C GLY A 203 -1.49 1.37 15.48
N PRO A 204 -1.59 0.73 16.66
CA PRO A 204 -2.33 -0.51 16.84
C PRO A 204 -3.84 -0.39 16.54
N GLU A 205 -4.42 0.82 16.69
CA GLU A 205 -5.83 1.08 16.40
C GLU A 205 -6.13 1.18 14.89
N SER A 206 -5.11 1.13 14.04
CA SER A 206 -5.27 1.10 12.57
C SER A 206 -6.26 0.02 12.12
N ILE A 207 -6.31 -1.11 12.81
CA ILE A 207 -7.24 -2.20 12.52
C ILE A 207 -8.70 -1.76 12.66
N CYS A 208 -9.01 -0.87 13.61
CA CYS A 208 -10.36 -0.34 13.84
C CYS A 208 -10.84 0.56 12.70
N CYS A 209 -9.89 1.18 11.97
CA CYS A 209 -10.18 1.98 10.79
C CYS A 209 -10.37 1.14 9.52
N LEU A 210 -10.06 -0.16 9.58
CA LEU A 210 -10.12 -1.08 8.45
C LEU A 210 -11.30 -2.08 8.54
N LEU A 211 -11.96 -2.17 9.69
CA LEU A 211 -13.08 -3.04 10.00
C LEU A 211 -14.35 -2.23 10.26
#